data_b57a5faf007c167a050c42b561fc0d8b
#
_entry.id   b57a5faf007c167a050c42b561fc0d8b
#
_cell.length_a   1.000
_cell.length_b   1.000
_cell.length_c   1.000
_cell.angle_alpha   90.00
_cell.angle_beta   90.00
_cell.angle_gamma   90.00
#
_symmetry.space_group_name_H-M   'P 1'
#
loop_
_entity.id
_entity.type
_entity.pdbx_description
1 polymer ?
#
loop_
_entity_poly.entity_id
_entity_poly.type
_entity_poly.pdbx_seq_one_letter_code
_entity_poly.pdbx_strand_id
1 'polypeptide(L)'
;MKKKTLGLCALAMLSLAHNTRANEMTAVRDNTTVTNHALKAAAYKSNRPALKNRLFTSKAVEAEIARIKQLLTNPKLAWMFENCFPNTLDTTVHFRMLNGKPDTFVYTGDIHAMWLRDSGAQVWPYVQLAHKDPELKEMLEGVIRRQFLCINIDPYANAYNDGPVGGNWMSDKTDMKPELHERKWEIDSLCYPLRLAYQYWKETGDASIFDNEWLKAIANILQTFKEQQRKDGTGPYSFQRKTERALDTLNNDGLGAPVNPVGLIVSSFRPSDDATTFQFLIPSNFFAVSSLHKAAEILTAVNHRPDLADECTALANEVEAALKKYAVYNHPEFGPIYAFEVDGFGNHMLMDDANVPSLLAMPYLGDVDINDPIYQNTRRFVWSTSNPYFFRGTAGEGIGGPHIGYDMIWPMSIMMKAFTSQDDEEIKWCIKTLMDTDAGTGFMHESFHKDNPAKFTRPWFAWQNTLFGELILKLVNEGKVELLNSL
;
A
#
# COMPACT_ATOMS: atom_id res chain seq x y z
N MET A 1 14.05 72.30 24.12
CA MET A 1 14.39 73.59 23.43
C MET A 1 14.18 73.42 21.91
N LYS A 2 13.36 74.35 21.37
CA LYS A 2 13.31 74.89 20.02
C LYS A 2 13.14 73.90 18.84
N LYS A 3 11.98 73.80 18.24
CA LYS A 3 11.27 74.71 17.32
C LYS A 3 11.64 74.42 15.88
N LYS A 4 10.66 74.07 15.11
CA LYS A 4 9.79 74.81 14.14
C LYS A 4 10.34 74.60 12.71
N THR A 5 9.65 74.63 11.62
CA THR A 5 8.31 74.93 11.17
C THR A 5 8.17 74.57 9.68
N LEU A 6 6.98 74.27 9.29
CA LEU A 6 6.25 74.62 8.06
C LEU A 6 6.87 74.57 6.66
N GLY A 7 6.05 74.15 5.74
CA GLY A 7 5.93 74.66 4.37
C GLY A 7 5.04 73.82 3.47
N LEU A 8 3.85 74.33 3.33
CA LEU A 8 2.70 74.04 2.52
C LEU A 8 2.86 74.47 1.09
N CYS A 9 1.96 74.00 0.20
CA CYS A 9 1.66 74.35 -1.18
C CYS A 9 2.53 73.70 -2.28
N ALA A 10 1.96 73.12 -3.34
CA ALA A 10 0.79 73.45 -4.10
C ALA A 10 0.17 72.30 -4.84
N LEU A 11 -1.18 72.44 -4.96
CA LEU A 11 -2.01 71.63 -5.83
C LEU A 11 -1.93 72.09 -7.28
N ALA A 12 -2.29 71.17 -8.16
CA ALA A 12 -2.82 71.26 -9.50
C ALA A 12 -1.91 71.10 -10.68
N MET A 13 -2.13 70.10 -11.38
CA MET A 13 -2.55 69.85 -12.74
C MET A 13 -2.35 68.38 -13.09
N LEU A 14 -3.48 67.78 -13.38
CA LEU A 14 -3.66 66.57 -13.92
C LEU A 14 -4.65 66.32 -14.90
N SER A 15 -4.80 65.30 -15.41
CA SER A 15 -5.63 64.69 -16.41
C SER A 15 -5.04 64.71 -17.79
N LEU A 16 -4.48 63.57 -18.12
CA LEU A 16 -4.50 62.87 -19.40
C LEU A 16 -3.37 61.84 -19.40
N ALA A 17 -3.56 60.75 -18.73
CA ALA A 17 -2.73 59.52 -18.93
C ALA A 17 -3.38 58.28 -18.25
N HIS A 18 -4.62 57.96 -18.66
CA HIS A 18 -5.32 56.84 -18.02
C HIS A 18 -5.79 55.72 -18.95
N ASN A 19 -5.22 55.59 -20.16
CA ASN A 19 -5.64 54.52 -21.07
C ASN A 19 -4.52 53.68 -21.71
N THR A 20 -3.26 53.90 -21.37
CA THR A 20 -2.15 53.11 -21.91
C THR A 20 -1.49 52.17 -20.89
N ARG A 21 -1.77 52.33 -19.60
CA ARG A 21 -1.15 51.45 -18.55
C ARG A 21 -1.93 50.17 -18.24
N ALA A 22 -3.20 50.07 -18.62
CA ALA A 22 -3.99 48.86 -18.33
C ALA A 22 -3.62 47.66 -19.23
N ASN A 23 -3.27 47.92 -20.50
CA ASN A 23 -2.92 46.88 -21.46
C ASN A 23 -1.46 46.34 -21.27
N GLU A 24 -0.54 47.16 -20.76
CA GLU A 24 0.82 46.70 -20.45
C GLU A 24 0.88 45.90 -19.14
N MET A 25 0.00 46.18 -18.16
CA MET A 25 -0.04 45.40 -16.91
C MET A 25 -0.69 44.04 -17.07
N THR A 26 -1.58 43.81 -18.02
CA THR A 26 -2.13 42.48 -18.32
C THR A 26 -1.14 41.64 -19.09
N ALA A 27 -0.44 42.19 -20.08
CA ALA A 27 0.60 41.45 -20.82
C ALA A 27 1.83 41.08 -19.96
N VAL A 28 2.18 41.94 -18.99
CA VAL A 28 3.29 41.66 -18.04
C VAL A 28 2.87 40.62 -16.99
N ARG A 29 1.59 40.58 -16.58
CA ARG A 29 1.12 39.51 -15.67
C ARG A 29 1.08 38.14 -16.33
N ASP A 30 0.61 38.03 -17.56
CA ASP A 30 0.58 36.75 -18.27
C ASP A 30 1.98 36.26 -18.61
N ASN A 31 2.91 37.14 -19.04
CA ASN A 31 4.31 36.72 -19.26
C ASN A 31 5.06 36.37 -17.97
N THR A 32 4.79 37.02 -16.84
CA THR A 32 5.41 36.69 -15.56
C THR A 32 4.86 35.37 -14.97
N THR A 33 3.60 35.06 -15.20
CA THR A 33 3.02 33.79 -14.78
C THR A 33 3.55 32.65 -15.63
N VAL A 34 3.61 32.80 -16.94
CA VAL A 34 4.17 31.78 -17.86
C VAL A 34 5.67 31.58 -17.63
N THR A 35 6.43 32.68 -17.43
CA THR A 35 7.87 32.58 -17.10
C THR A 35 8.13 31.96 -15.70
N ASN A 36 7.29 32.26 -14.70
CA ASN A 36 7.40 31.64 -13.38
C ASN A 36 7.00 30.16 -13.40
N HIS A 37 6.01 29.75 -14.19
CA HIS A 37 5.70 28.33 -14.39
C HIS A 37 6.81 27.61 -15.16
N ALA A 38 7.35 28.20 -16.22
CA ALA A 38 8.48 27.63 -16.96
C ALA A 38 9.75 27.54 -16.12
N LEU A 39 10.04 28.55 -15.29
CA LEU A 39 11.18 28.55 -14.35
C LEU A 39 10.98 27.55 -13.20
N LYS A 40 9.76 27.35 -12.70
CA LYS A 40 9.45 26.30 -11.71
C LYS A 40 9.50 24.91 -12.33
N ALA A 41 9.02 24.73 -13.55
CA ALA A 41 9.13 23.46 -14.28
C ALA A 41 10.58 23.08 -14.58
N ALA A 42 11.47 24.05 -14.79
CA ALA A 42 12.92 23.82 -14.92
C ALA A 42 13.62 23.45 -13.60
N ALA A 43 12.98 23.64 -12.45
CA ALA A 43 13.53 23.31 -11.12
C ALA A 43 13.40 21.81 -10.77
N TYR A 44 12.45 21.07 -11.37
CA TYR A 44 12.20 19.67 -11.07
C TYR A 44 12.78 18.78 -12.18
N LYS A 45 13.98 18.25 -11.93
CA LYS A 45 14.61 17.26 -12.80
C LYS A 45 14.21 15.86 -12.32
N SER A 46 13.87 14.97 -13.26
CA SER A 46 13.58 13.56 -12.96
C SER A 46 14.71 12.90 -12.16
N ASN A 47 14.35 12.20 -11.09
CA ASN A 47 15.24 11.43 -10.24
C ASN A 47 15.25 9.93 -10.60
N ARG A 48 14.55 9.57 -11.68
CA ARG A 48 14.59 8.19 -12.21
C ARG A 48 15.99 7.80 -12.65
N PRO A 49 16.36 6.52 -12.57
CA PRO A 49 17.59 6.02 -13.18
C PRO A 49 17.65 6.36 -14.68
N ALA A 50 18.86 6.59 -15.20
CA ALA A 50 19.04 6.70 -16.64
C ALA A 50 18.47 5.45 -17.34
N LEU A 51 17.91 5.59 -18.53
CA LEU A 51 17.19 4.51 -19.23
C LEU A 51 17.99 3.19 -19.28
N LYS A 52 19.29 3.27 -19.54
CA LYS A 52 20.17 2.08 -19.60
C LYS A 52 20.37 1.36 -18.26
N ASN A 53 19.98 2.00 -17.15
CA ASN A 53 20.13 1.47 -15.78
C ASN A 53 18.78 1.03 -15.20
N ARG A 54 17.68 1.20 -15.94
CA ARG A 54 16.36 0.71 -15.51
C ARG A 54 16.29 -0.79 -15.71
N LEU A 55 15.72 -1.49 -14.74
CA LEU A 55 15.63 -2.95 -14.77
C LEU A 55 14.55 -3.42 -15.74
N PHE A 56 13.43 -2.70 -15.82
CA PHE A 56 12.35 -2.96 -16.75
C PHE A 56 11.74 -1.64 -17.26
N THR A 57 11.37 -1.60 -18.54
CA THR A 57 10.73 -0.43 -19.14
C THR A 57 9.53 -0.87 -19.94
N SER A 58 8.34 -0.39 -19.57
CA SER A 58 7.08 -0.63 -20.28
C SER A 58 6.70 0.55 -21.14
N LYS A 59 6.39 0.33 -22.41
CA LYS A 59 5.90 1.36 -23.34
C LYS A 59 4.57 1.95 -22.87
N ALA A 60 3.68 1.10 -22.34
CA ALA A 60 2.38 1.55 -21.83
C ALA A 60 2.54 2.44 -20.57
N VAL A 61 3.44 2.09 -19.67
CA VAL A 61 3.73 2.89 -18.47
C VAL A 61 4.37 4.23 -18.83
N GLU A 62 5.34 4.25 -19.75
CA GLU A 62 5.96 5.50 -20.21
C GLU A 62 4.95 6.42 -20.92
N ALA A 63 4.05 5.85 -21.73
CA ALA A 63 2.98 6.61 -22.37
C ALA A 63 2.01 7.20 -21.33
N GLU A 64 1.69 6.45 -20.29
CA GLU A 64 0.82 6.89 -19.21
C GLU A 64 1.46 8.01 -18.37
N ILE A 65 2.76 7.91 -18.08
CA ILE A 65 3.53 8.97 -17.43
C ILE A 65 3.47 10.25 -18.27
N ALA A 66 3.71 10.15 -19.57
CA ALA A 66 3.66 11.30 -20.48
C ALA A 66 2.26 11.95 -20.52
N ARG A 67 1.20 11.13 -20.59
CA ARG A 67 -0.20 11.57 -20.58
C ARG A 67 -0.54 12.33 -19.30
N ILE A 68 -0.24 11.77 -18.14
CA ILE A 68 -0.59 12.40 -16.86
C ILE A 68 0.21 13.68 -16.63
N LYS A 69 1.50 13.69 -16.96
CA LYS A 69 2.33 14.92 -16.88
C LYS A 69 1.79 16.07 -17.74
N GLN A 70 1.14 15.78 -18.89
CA GLN A 70 0.50 16.81 -19.71
C GLN A 70 -0.79 17.36 -19.09
N LEU A 71 -1.48 16.57 -18.28
CA LEU A 71 -2.72 16.97 -17.60
C LEU A 71 -2.46 17.76 -16.31
N LEU A 72 -1.33 17.51 -15.64
CA LEU A 72 -0.99 18.13 -14.37
C LEU A 72 -0.29 19.48 -14.58
N THR A 73 -0.87 20.55 -14.05
CA THR A 73 -0.30 21.90 -14.08
C THR A 73 0.62 22.18 -12.88
N ASN A 74 0.49 21.41 -11.78
CA ASN A 74 1.39 21.52 -10.64
C ASN A 74 2.71 20.79 -10.94
N PRO A 75 3.85 21.51 -11.09
CA PRO A 75 5.10 20.91 -11.53
C PRO A 75 5.70 19.97 -10.49
N LYS A 76 5.46 20.20 -9.19
CA LYS A 76 5.93 19.29 -8.13
C LYS A 76 5.18 17.98 -8.17
N LEU A 77 3.87 18.00 -8.30
CA LEU A 77 3.03 16.81 -8.40
C LEU A 77 3.39 15.97 -9.64
N ALA A 78 3.57 16.62 -10.79
CA ALA A 78 3.98 15.96 -12.02
C ALA A 78 5.36 15.29 -11.90
N TRP A 79 6.30 15.96 -11.24
CA TRP A 79 7.63 15.42 -10.96
C TRP A 79 7.61 14.24 -9.99
N MET A 80 6.86 14.32 -8.89
CA MET A 80 6.69 13.22 -7.94
C MET A 80 6.02 12.01 -8.60
N PHE A 81 4.99 12.23 -9.40
CA PHE A 81 4.35 11.15 -10.15
C PHE A 81 5.32 10.46 -11.11
N GLU A 82 6.11 11.22 -11.87
CA GLU A 82 7.13 10.68 -12.78
C GLU A 82 8.18 9.84 -12.06
N ASN A 83 8.57 10.21 -10.85
CA ASN A 83 9.55 9.47 -10.06
C ASN A 83 8.94 8.22 -9.38
N CYS A 84 7.76 8.39 -8.79
CA CYS A 84 7.14 7.39 -7.93
C CYS A 84 6.45 6.28 -8.74
N PHE A 85 5.66 6.63 -9.75
CA PHE A 85 4.84 5.65 -10.48
C PHE A 85 5.65 4.51 -11.11
N PRO A 86 6.77 4.76 -11.81
CA PRO A 86 7.58 3.68 -12.41
C PRO A 86 8.65 3.10 -11.46
N ASN A 87 8.73 3.53 -10.20
CA ASN A 87 9.85 3.20 -9.33
C ASN A 87 10.10 1.70 -9.20
N THR A 88 9.05 0.91 -9.04
CA THR A 88 9.15 -0.56 -8.99
C THR A 88 9.76 -1.13 -10.26
N LEU A 89 9.28 -0.72 -11.44
CA LEU A 89 9.79 -1.22 -12.73
C LEU A 89 11.25 -0.79 -12.94
N ASP A 90 11.55 0.45 -12.64
CA ASP A 90 12.87 1.02 -12.83
C ASP A 90 13.95 0.33 -11.97
N THR A 91 13.59 -0.16 -10.77
CA THR A 91 14.59 -0.41 -9.72
C THR A 91 14.51 -1.75 -9.00
N THR A 92 13.40 -2.48 -9.08
CA THR A 92 13.17 -3.69 -8.25
C THR A 92 12.79 -4.95 -9.04
N VAL A 93 12.45 -4.84 -10.30
CA VAL A 93 11.94 -5.93 -11.13
C VAL A 93 13.07 -6.68 -11.80
N HIS A 94 13.17 -7.98 -11.56
CA HIS A 94 14.11 -8.90 -12.22
C HIS A 94 13.35 -9.91 -13.05
N PHE A 95 13.03 -9.53 -14.29
CA PHE A 95 12.32 -10.36 -15.24
C PHE A 95 13.27 -11.31 -15.99
N ARG A 96 12.86 -12.57 -16.14
CA ARG A 96 13.58 -13.60 -16.91
C ARG A 96 12.65 -14.71 -17.36
N MET A 97 13.16 -15.61 -18.17
CA MET A 97 12.48 -16.87 -18.49
C MET A 97 13.07 -18.00 -17.63
N LEU A 98 12.20 -18.75 -16.95
CA LEU A 98 12.57 -19.93 -16.16
C LEU A 98 11.84 -21.15 -16.72
N ASN A 99 12.58 -22.14 -17.22
CA ASN A 99 12.02 -23.34 -17.84
C ASN A 99 11.00 -23.04 -18.96
N GLY A 100 11.24 -21.98 -19.74
CA GLY A 100 10.39 -21.56 -20.85
C GLY A 100 9.11 -20.81 -20.44
N LYS A 101 8.96 -20.45 -19.18
CA LYS A 101 7.86 -19.62 -18.67
C LYS A 101 8.39 -18.30 -18.09
N PRO A 102 7.60 -17.23 -18.14
CA PRO A 102 7.92 -15.98 -17.46
C PRO A 102 8.14 -16.19 -15.94
N ASP A 103 9.16 -15.53 -15.41
CA ASP A 103 9.52 -15.51 -14.02
C ASP A 103 10.02 -14.12 -13.64
N THR A 104 9.40 -13.50 -12.64
CA THR A 104 9.76 -12.17 -12.22
C THR A 104 9.95 -12.12 -10.70
N PHE A 105 11.15 -11.78 -10.28
CA PHE A 105 11.46 -11.53 -8.88
C PHE A 105 11.40 -10.02 -8.60
N VAL A 106 10.74 -9.60 -7.51
CA VAL A 106 10.52 -8.19 -7.19
C VAL A 106 11.06 -7.90 -5.80
N TYR A 107 12.07 -7.04 -5.69
CA TYR A 107 12.60 -6.56 -4.41
C TYR A 107 11.66 -5.53 -3.77
N THR A 108 11.70 -5.40 -2.44
CA THR A 108 10.92 -4.36 -1.72
C THR A 108 11.49 -2.95 -1.90
N GLY A 109 12.74 -2.84 -2.35
CA GLY A 109 13.52 -1.62 -2.47
C GLY A 109 14.94 -1.88 -1.96
N ASP A 110 15.30 -1.30 -0.84
CA ASP A 110 16.62 -1.45 -0.20
C ASP A 110 16.89 -2.87 0.39
N ILE A 111 15.87 -3.72 0.50
CA ILE A 111 16.02 -5.12 0.90
C ILE A 111 15.87 -6.03 -0.33
N HIS A 112 16.91 -6.81 -0.60
CA HIS A 112 17.00 -7.71 -1.75
C HIS A 112 16.30 -9.05 -1.48
N ALA A 113 15.03 -8.98 -1.11
CA ALA A 113 14.14 -10.12 -0.91
C ALA A 113 12.75 -9.80 -1.44
N MET A 114 11.97 -10.82 -1.74
CA MET A 114 10.61 -10.71 -2.26
C MET A 114 9.61 -11.09 -1.19
N TRP A 115 8.92 -10.10 -0.62
CA TRP A 115 7.71 -10.33 0.15
C TRP A 115 6.54 -10.61 -0.79
N LEU A 116 5.69 -11.56 -0.43
CA LEU A 116 4.48 -11.86 -1.22
C LEU A 116 3.50 -10.68 -1.22
N ARG A 117 3.34 -10.01 -0.12
CA ARG A 117 2.57 -8.78 0.04
C ARG A 117 3.11 -7.68 -0.87
N ASP A 118 4.36 -7.28 -0.66
CA ASP A 118 5.00 -6.16 -1.35
C ASP A 118 5.02 -6.36 -2.86
N SER A 119 5.46 -7.53 -3.32
CA SER A 119 5.54 -7.82 -4.76
C SER A 119 4.20 -7.71 -5.48
N GLY A 120 3.11 -8.14 -4.83
CA GLY A 120 1.76 -8.00 -5.36
C GLY A 120 1.29 -6.55 -5.38
N ALA A 121 1.54 -5.81 -4.30
CA ALA A 121 1.13 -4.41 -4.18
C ALA A 121 1.95 -3.48 -5.09
N GLN A 122 3.26 -3.70 -5.20
CA GLN A 122 4.16 -2.89 -6.03
C GLN A 122 3.83 -2.94 -7.53
N VAL A 123 3.34 -4.05 -8.05
CA VAL A 123 3.00 -4.19 -9.47
C VAL A 123 1.51 -3.96 -9.77
N TRP A 124 0.70 -3.87 -8.73
CA TRP A 124 -0.76 -3.73 -8.83
C TRP A 124 -1.23 -2.64 -9.81
N PRO A 125 -0.72 -1.39 -9.76
CA PRO A 125 -1.25 -0.32 -10.61
C PRO A 125 -0.94 -0.51 -12.10
N TYR A 126 -0.01 -1.39 -12.46
CA TYR A 126 0.33 -1.67 -13.85
C TYR A 126 -0.60 -2.70 -14.50
N VAL A 127 -1.35 -3.48 -13.72
CA VAL A 127 -2.23 -4.54 -14.24
C VAL A 127 -3.23 -4.00 -15.26
N GLN A 128 -3.82 -2.84 -15.01
CA GLN A 128 -4.75 -2.16 -15.93
C GLN A 128 -4.11 -1.74 -17.27
N LEU A 129 -2.79 -1.73 -17.36
CA LEU A 129 -2.04 -1.39 -18.57
C LEU A 129 -1.55 -2.62 -19.33
N ALA A 130 -1.68 -3.82 -18.77
CA ALA A 130 -1.16 -5.07 -19.33
C ALA A 130 -1.70 -5.39 -20.74
N HIS A 131 -2.96 -5.02 -20.99
CA HIS A 131 -3.59 -5.23 -22.31
C HIS A 131 -3.00 -4.34 -23.42
N LYS A 132 -2.24 -3.29 -23.08
CA LYS A 132 -1.62 -2.33 -24.01
C LYS A 132 -0.15 -2.65 -24.30
N ASP A 133 0.47 -3.54 -23.54
CA ASP A 133 1.90 -3.81 -23.61
C ASP A 133 2.17 -5.30 -23.34
N PRO A 134 2.48 -6.10 -24.39
CA PRO A 134 2.76 -7.53 -24.22
C PRO A 134 3.94 -7.83 -23.31
N GLU A 135 5.00 -6.99 -23.31
CA GLU A 135 6.17 -7.18 -22.45
C GLU A 135 5.79 -6.96 -20.97
N LEU A 136 4.96 -5.94 -20.70
CA LEU A 136 4.41 -5.70 -19.36
C LEU A 136 3.51 -6.84 -18.88
N LYS A 137 2.66 -7.36 -19.79
CA LYS A 137 1.79 -8.51 -19.52
C LYS A 137 2.63 -9.73 -19.11
N GLU A 138 3.68 -10.02 -19.87
CA GLU A 138 4.58 -11.15 -19.62
C GLU A 138 5.35 -10.99 -18.30
N MET A 139 5.81 -9.77 -17.99
CA MET A 139 6.44 -9.46 -16.71
C MET A 139 5.48 -9.72 -15.53
N LEU A 140 4.21 -9.28 -15.62
CA LEU A 140 3.18 -9.50 -14.59
C LEU A 140 2.83 -10.98 -14.43
N GLU A 141 2.72 -11.73 -15.56
CA GLU A 141 2.61 -13.18 -15.53
C GLU A 141 3.74 -13.81 -14.72
N GLY A 142 4.97 -13.34 -14.94
CA GLY A 142 6.15 -13.80 -14.23
C GLY A 142 6.07 -13.57 -12.73
N VAL A 143 5.56 -12.42 -12.26
CA VAL A 143 5.35 -12.14 -10.82
C VAL A 143 4.37 -13.14 -10.21
N ILE A 144 3.24 -13.38 -10.86
CA ILE A 144 2.20 -14.28 -10.37
C ILE A 144 2.74 -15.71 -10.28
N ARG A 145 3.44 -16.18 -11.31
CA ARG A 145 4.06 -17.52 -11.33
C ARG A 145 5.11 -17.66 -10.22
N ARG A 146 5.92 -16.63 -9.99
CA ARG A 146 6.89 -16.61 -8.89
C ARG A 146 6.19 -16.67 -7.54
N GLN A 147 5.09 -15.96 -7.33
CA GLN A 147 4.34 -16.01 -6.09
C GLN A 147 3.76 -17.41 -5.82
N PHE A 148 3.22 -18.09 -6.83
CA PHE A 148 2.74 -19.47 -6.68
C PHE A 148 3.90 -20.44 -6.35
N LEU A 149 5.04 -20.27 -7.00
CA LEU A 149 6.25 -21.05 -6.68
C LEU A 149 6.67 -20.84 -5.21
N CYS A 150 6.70 -19.62 -4.73
CA CYS A 150 7.01 -19.28 -3.35
C CYS A 150 6.05 -19.95 -2.36
N ILE A 151 4.73 -19.85 -2.58
CA ILE A 151 3.72 -20.54 -1.77
C ILE A 151 3.91 -22.05 -1.78
N ASN A 152 4.31 -22.63 -2.91
CA ASN A 152 4.57 -24.06 -3.03
C ASN A 152 5.87 -24.52 -2.36
N ILE A 153 6.82 -23.60 -2.10
CA ILE A 153 8.02 -23.86 -1.30
C ILE A 153 7.68 -23.87 0.20
N ASP A 154 6.99 -22.83 0.67
CA ASP A 154 6.55 -22.74 2.08
C ASP A 154 5.42 -21.71 2.25
N PRO A 155 4.17 -22.10 2.47
CA PRO A 155 3.05 -21.17 2.61
C PRO A 155 3.08 -20.36 3.92
N TYR A 156 3.95 -20.69 4.87
CA TYR A 156 4.12 -19.96 6.12
C TYR A 156 5.15 -18.83 6.05
N ALA A 157 5.91 -18.74 4.97
CA ALA A 157 6.91 -17.69 4.81
C ALA A 157 6.29 -16.42 4.20
N ASN A 158 6.73 -15.26 4.70
CA ASN A 158 6.35 -13.95 4.16
C ASN A 158 7.33 -13.47 3.08
N ALA A 159 8.63 -13.83 3.17
CA ALA A 159 9.66 -13.33 2.29
C ALA A 159 10.61 -14.42 1.78
N TYR A 160 11.05 -14.27 0.52
CA TYR A 160 11.83 -15.25 -0.20
C TYR A 160 13.12 -14.66 -0.80
N ASN A 161 14.12 -15.52 -0.95
CA ASN A 161 15.34 -15.25 -1.70
C ASN A 161 15.14 -15.58 -3.20
N ASP A 162 15.98 -15.01 -4.04
CA ASP A 162 16.00 -15.39 -5.46
C ASP A 162 16.85 -16.66 -5.68
N GLY A 163 16.36 -17.77 -5.14
CA GLY A 163 16.99 -19.08 -5.16
C GLY A 163 17.44 -19.56 -3.76
N PRO A 164 18.03 -20.76 -3.64
CA PRO A 164 18.39 -21.38 -2.37
C PRO A 164 19.73 -20.86 -1.82
N VAL A 165 19.78 -19.57 -1.47
CA VAL A 165 21.04 -18.89 -1.06
C VAL A 165 21.19 -18.72 0.45
N GLY A 166 20.13 -18.98 1.22
CA GLY A 166 20.09 -18.68 2.66
C GLY A 166 20.09 -17.18 2.95
N GLY A 167 20.40 -16.81 4.18
CA GLY A 167 20.44 -15.39 4.58
C GLY A 167 20.63 -15.19 6.08
N ASN A 168 20.45 -13.96 6.52
CA ASN A 168 20.70 -13.54 7.90
C ASN A 168 19.78 -14.21 8.93
N TRP A 169 18.59 -14.66 8.51
CA TRP A 169 17.57 -15.20 9.40
C TRP A 169 17.55 -16.73 9.47
N MET A 170 18.54 -17.41 8.87
CA MET A 170 18.65 -18.88 8.93
C MET A 170 18.78 -19.44 10.34
N SER A 171 19.11 -18.60 11.33
CA SER A 171 19.19 -18.97 12.75
C SER A 171 17.85 -18.87 13.51
N ASP A 172 16.78 -18.40 12.86
CA ASP A 172 15.45 -18.32 13.46
C ASP A 172 14.98 -19.74 13.82
N LYS A 173 14.34 -19.88 14.97
CA LYS A 173 13.78 -21.16 15.42
C LYS A 173 12.40 -21.34 14.78
N THR A 174 12.41 -21.80 13.57
CA THR A 174 11.29 -22.19 12.73
C THR A 174 11.83 -23.11 11.63
N ASP A 175 10.98 -23.64 10.75
CA ASP A 175 11.41 -24.54 9.67
C ASP A 175 12.01 -23.75 8.48
N MET A 176 13.19 -23.15 8.70
CA MET A 176 13.88 -22.33 7.68
C MET A 176 14.43 -23.21 6.55
N LYS A 177 14.28 -22.72 5.32
CA LYS A 177 14.84 -23.30 4.09
C LYS A 177 15.73 -22.27 3.39
N PRO A 178 16.72 -22.68 2.59
CA PRO A 178 17.61 -21.72 1.89
C PRO A 178 16.91 -20.75 0.95
N GLU A 179 15.73 -21.09 0.45
CA GLU A 179 14.89 -20.25 -0.40
C GLU A 179 14.18 -19.14 0.38
N LEU A 180 14.08 -19.24 1.71
CA LEU A 180 13.36 -18.29 2.54
C LEU A 180 14.30 -17.19 3.00
N HIS A 181 13.87 -15.94 2.82
CA HIS A 181 14.50 -14.80 3.47
C HIS A 181 14.03 -14.71 4.92
N GLU A 182 12.70 -14.84 5.16
CA GLU A 182 12.06 -14.78 6.47
C GLU A 182 10.82 -15.71 6.50
N ARG A 183 10.52 -16.30 7.66
CA ARG A 183 9.39 -17.23 7.81
C ARG A 183 8.42 -16.75 8.90
N LYS A 184 7.98 -15.50 8.80
CA LYS A 184 6.91 -14.94 9.63
C LYS A 184 5.54 -15.25 9.00
N TRP A 185 4.66 -15.87 9.78
CA TRP A 185 3.33 -16.22 9.30
C TRP A 185 2.39 -15.01 9.34
N GLU A 186 1.93 -14.62 8.18
CA GLU A 186 1.00 -13.52 7.91
C GLU A 186 -0.08 -13.98 6.94
N ILE A 187 -1.35 -13.79 7.28
CA ILE A 187 -2.49 -14.16 6.40
C ILE A 187 -2.39 -13.47 5.04
N ASP A 188 -2.07 -12.20 5.04
CA ASP A 188 -2.05 -11.37 3.84
C ASP A 188 -0.98 -11.80 2.82
N SER A 189 0.09 -12.43 3.27
CA SER A 189 1.10 -13.04 2.37
C SER A 189 0.51 -14.06 1.40
N LEU A 190 -0.58 -14.73 1.77
CA LEU A 190 -1.31 -15.64 0.88
C LEU A 190 -2.47 -14.97 0.13
N CYS A 191 -2.93 -13.80 0.57
CA CYS A 191 -4.06 -13.09 -0.03
C CYS A 191 -3.62 -12.19 -1.21
N TYR A 192 -2.49 -11.50 -1.10
CA TYR A 192 -1.97 -10.62 -2.16
C TYR A 192 -1.74 -11.35 -3.49
N PRO A 193 -1.16 -12.57 -3.53
CA PRO A 193 -1.03 -13.34 -4.76
C PRO A 193 -2.39 -13.66 -5.42
N LEU A 194 -3.41 -13.99 -4.62
CA LEU A 194 -4.76 -14.26 -5.11
C LEU A 194 -5.41 -13.00 -5.71
N ARG A 195 -5.26 -11.86 -5.01
CA ARG A 195 -5.74 -10.56 -5.48
C ARG A 195 -5.11 -10.18 -6.82
N LEU A 196 -3.79 -10.31 -6.93
CA LEU A 196 -3.05 -9.98 -8.15
C LEU A 196 -3.44 -10.88 -9.31
N ALA A 197 -3.45 -12.20 -9.12
CA ALA A 197 -3.80 -13.18 -10.15
C ALA A 197 -5.23 -12.99 -10.66
N TYR A 198 -6.18 -12.72 -9.75
CA TYR A 198 -7.57 -12.44 -10.11
C TYR A 198 -7.68 -11.19 -10.98
N GLN A 199 -7.05 -10.07 -10.59
CA GLN A 199 -7.12 -8.84 -11.36
C GLN A 199 -6.43 -8.97 -12.72
N TYR A 200 -5.27 -9.63 -12.78
CA TYR A 200 -4.58 -9.92 -14.02
C TYR A 200 -5.50 -10.67 -15.00
N TRP A 201 -6.19 -11.70 -14.54
CA TRP A 201 -7.15 -12.44 -15.36
C TRP A 201 -8.32 -11.57 -15.82
N LYS A 202 -8.88 -10.77 -14.92
CA LYS A 202 -10.00 -9.87 -15.27
C LYS A 202 -9.63 -8.84 -16.33
N GLU A 203 -8.43 -8.29 -16.26
CA GLU A 203 -7.94 -7.25 -17.19
C GLU A 203 -7.46 -7.82 -18.52
N THR A 204 -6.84 -8.99 -18.50
CA THR A 204 -6.20 -9.54 -19.70
C THR A 204 -6.98 -10.66 -20.38
N GLY A 205 -7.90 -11.30 -19.68
CA GLY A 205 -8.57 -12.53 -20.10
C GLY A 205 -7.65 -13.75 -20.11
N ASP A 206 -6.38 -13.61 -19.72
CA ASP A 206 -5.40 -14.68 -19.78
C ASP A 206 -5.52 -15.61 -18.58
N ALA A 207 -5.90 -16.86 -18.87
CA ALA A 207 -6.06 -17.92 -17.87
C ALA A 207 -4.85 -18.88 -17.80
N SER A 208 -3.79 -18.64 -18.56
CA SER A 208 -2.63 -19.55 -18.68
C SER A 208 -1.85 -19.72 -17.37
N ILE A 209 -1.98 -18.75 -16.45
CA ILE A 209 -1.35 -18.79 -15.13
C ILE A 209 -2.02 -19.79 -14.18
N PHE A 210 -3.26 -20.21 -14.44
CA PHE A 210 -4.03 -21.09 -13.56
C PHE A 210 -3.80 -22.57 -13.91
N ASP A 211 -2.54 -22.96 -13.91
CA ASP A 211 -2.06 -24.31 -14.20
C ASP A 211 -1.95 -25.18 -12.92
N ASN A 212 -1.22 -26.29 -13.00
CA ASN A 212 -1.04 -27.21 -11.87
C ASN A 212 -0.29 -26.55 -10.68
N GLU A 213 0.61 -25.60 -10.91
CA GLU A 213 1.31 -24.88 -9.84
C GLU A 213 0.34 -23.98 -9.07
N TRP A 214 -0.60 -23.34 -9.76
CA TRP A 214 -1.72 -22.62 -9.16
C TRP A 214 -2.59 -23.56 -8.31
N LEU A 215 -3.01 -24.71 -8.85
CA LEU A 215 -3.86 -25.65 -8.10
C LEU A 215 -3.18 -26.15 -6.85
N LYS A 216 -1.86 -26.41 -6.91
CA LYS A 216 -1.05 -26.76 -5.74
C LYS A 216 -0.97 -25.62 -4.72
N ALA A 217 -0.78 -24.38 -5.21
CA ALA A 217 -0.75 -23.21 -4.33
C ALA A 217 -2.09 -23.02 -3.60
N ILE A 218 -3.22 -23.19 -4.29
CA ILE A 218 -4.56 -23.14 -3.66
C ILE A 218 -4.72 -24.22 -2.59
N ALA A 219 -4.30 -25.45 -2.87
CA ALA A 219 -4.38 -26.51 -1.87
C ALA A 219 -3.54 -26.18 -0.62
N ASN A 220 -2.32 -25.64 -0.79
CA ASN A 220 -1.48 -25.19 0.29
C ASN A 220 -2.12 -24.04 1.08
N ILE A 221 -2.73 -23.04 0.42
CA ILE A 221 -3.43 -21.92 1.06
C ILE A 221 -4.58 -22.44 1.91
N LEU A 222 -5.45 -23.27 1.35
CA LEU A 222 -6.59 -23.85 2.06
C LEU A 222 -6.16 -24.63 3.29
N GLN A 223 -5.14 -25.50 3.14
CA GLN A 223 -4.58 -26.27 4.26
C GLN A 223 -4.04 -25.33 5.34
N THR A 224 -3.21 -24.34 4.98
CA THR A 224 -2.59 -23.40 5.93
C THR A 224 -3.64 -22.60 6.69
N PHE A 225 -4.66 -22.08 6.00
CA PHE A 225 -5.72 -21.34 6.65
C PHE A 225 -6.53 -22.19 7.62
N LYS A 226 -6.86 -23.44 7.24
CA LYS A 226 -7.54 -24.39 8.14
C LYS A 226 -6.69 -24.79 9.36
N GLU A 227 -5.41 -25.05 9.18
CA GLU A 227 -4.48 -25.31 10.28
C GLU A 227 -4.41 -24.11 11.24
N GLN A 228 -4.44 -22.88 10.70
CA GLN A 228 -4.36 -21.66 11.48
C GLN A 228 -5.72 -21.17 12.03
N GLN A 229 -6.83 -21.84 11.73
CA GLN A 229 -8.03 -21.71 12.56
C GLN A 229 -7.87 -22.37 13.93
N ARG A 230 -6.85 -23.22 14.11
CA ARG A 230 -6.47 -23.90 15.37
C ARG A 230 -7.59 -24.69 16.04
N LYS A 231 -8.53 -25.22 15.27
CA LYS A 231 -9.67 -26.03 15.78
C LYS A 231 -9.20 -27.35 16.36
N ASP A 232 -8.17 -27.96 15.75
CA ASP A 232 -7.63 -29.27 16.11
C ASP A 232 -6.26 -29.18 16.83
N GLY A 233 -5.94 -28.02 17.43
CA GLY A 233 -4.69 -27.75 18.12
C GLY A 233 -3.96 -26.52 17.59
N THR A 234 -2.69 -26.34 17.99
CA THR A 234 -1.90 -25.12 17.67
C THR A 234 -1.41 -25.06 16.22
N GLY A 235 -1.58 -26.12 15.43
CA GLY A 235 -1.01 -26.25 14.09
C GLY A 235 0.51 -26.52 14.10
N PRO A 236 1.11 -26.63 12.90
CA PRO A 236 2.52 -27.00 12.75
C PRO A 236 3.48 -25.79 12.84
N TYR A 237 2.97 -24.56 12.90
CA TYR A 237 3.78 -23.34 12.86
C TYR A 237 4.21 -22.89 14.26
N SER A 238 5.49 -22.59 14.39
CA SER A 238 6.06 -21.82 15.50
C SER A 238 7.20 -20.94 14.99
N PHE A 239 7.46 -19.84 15.69
CA PHE A 239 8.54 -18.91 15.34
C PHE A 239 9.15 -18.27 16.58
N GLN A 240 10.47 -18.34 16.70
CA GLN A 240 11.23 -17.53 17.65
C GLN A 240 12.50 -17.00 16.99
N ARG A 241 12.79 -15.74 17.25
CA ARG A 241 14.03 -15.04 16.84
C ARG A 241 14.77 -14.57 18.07
N LYS A 242 16.08 -14.69 18.06
CA LYS A 242 16.93 -14.05 19.08
C LYS A 242 17.02 -12.56 18.76
N THR A 243 16.30 -11.73 19.48
CA THR A 243 16.19 -10.31 19.25
C THR A 243 15.94 -9.57 20.57
N GLU A 244 16.26 -8.26 20.60
CA GLU A 244 15.89 -7.37 21.70
C GLU A 244 14.53 -6.70 21.46
N ARG A 245 13.97 -6.80 20.23
CA ARG A 245 12.66 -6.28 19.89
C ARG A 245 11.57 -7.32 20.20
N ALA A 246 10.75 -7.02 21.19
CA ALA A 246 9.67 -7.92 21.60
C ALA A 246 8.68 -8.28 20.48
N LEU A 247 8.49 -7.36 19.51
CA LEU A 247 7.59 -7.55 18.36
C LEU A 247 8.23 -8.34 17.20
N ASP A 248 9.50 -8.68 17.30
CA ASP A 248 10.22 -9.41 16.24
C ASP A 248 10.32 -10.93 16.54
N THR A 249 9.58 -11.40 17.52
CA THR A 249 9.53 -12.81 17.94
C THR A 249 8.19 -13.12 18.60
N LEU A 250 7.84 -14.41 18.69
CA LEU A 250 6.64 -14.86 19.38
C LEU A 250 6.97 -15.36 20.78
N ASN A 251 6.08 -15.10 21.74
CA ASN A 251 6.07 -15.68 23.08
C ASN A 251 5.51 -17.13 23.06
N ASN A 252 5.33 -17.73 24.25
CA ASN A 252 4.70 -19.04 24.42
C ASN A 252 5.33 -20.11 23.50
N ASP A 253 6.67 -20.26 23.62
CA ASP A 253 7.47 -21.20 22.82
C ASP A 253 7.31 -21.05 21.30
N GLY A 254 7.06 -19.83 20.85
CA GLY A 254 6.89 -19.50 19.43
C GLY A 254 5.48 -19.67 18.89
N LEU A 255 4.52 -19.97 19.73
CA LEU A 255 3.11 -20.14 19.34
C LEU A 255 2.31 -18.83 19.35
N GLY A 256 2.86 -17.80 20.01
CA GLY A 256 2.17 -16.53 20.26
C GLY A 256 1.13 -16.61 21.40
N ALA A 257 0.33 -15.58 21.57
CA ALA A 257 -0.70 -15.55 22.59
C ALA A 257 -1.78 -16.64 22.36
N PRO A 258 -2.38 -17.19 23.41
CA PRO A 258 -3.47 -18.17 23.27
C PRO A 258 -4.67 -17.56 22.55
N VAL A 259 -5.38 -18.38 21.77
CA VAL A 259 -6.64 -18.03 21.14
C VAL A 259 -7.73 -19.03 21.51
N ASN A 260 -8.97 -18.55 21.54
CA ASN A 260 -10.14 -19.42 21.51
C ASN A 260 -10.54 -19.65 20.05
N PRO A 261 -10.50 -20.89 19.53
CA PRO A 261 -10.87 -21.16 18.12
C PRO A 261 -12.34 -20.86 17.88
N VAL A 262 -12.60 -19.80 17.13
CA VAL A 262 -13.95 -19.28 16.84
C VAL A 262 -14.28 -19.25 15.35
N GLY A 263 -13.42 -19.83 14.52
CA GLY A 263 -13.56 -19.83 13.06
C GLY A 263 -12.72 -18.78 12.35
N LEU A 264 -12.09 -17.84 13.08
CA LEU A 264 -11.10 -16.90 12.53
C LEU A 264 -9.75 -17.59 12.29
N ILE A 265 -8.94 -17.02 11.41
CA ILE A 265 -7.60 -17.48 11.06
C ILE A 265 -6.59 -16.69 11.89
N VAL A 266 -5.66 -17.37 12.54
CA VAL A 266 -4.53 -16.76 13.24
C VAL A 266 -3.56 -16.14 12.24
N SER A 267 -3.16 -14.89 12.48
CA SER A 267 -1.97 -14.25 11.90
C SER A 267 -0.97 -14.05 13.03
N SER A 268 0.16 -14.70 12.96
CA SER A 268 1.17 -14.57 14.02
C SER A 268 1.88 -13.22 13.95
N PHE A 269 1.98 -12.67 12.76
CA PHE A 269 2.54 -11.35 12.50
C PHE A 269 1.55 -10.48 11.73
N ARG A 270 1.76 -9.17 11.81
CA ARG A 270 1.05 -8.10 11.10
C ARG A 270 1.70 -7.85 9.74
N PRO A 271 1.03 -7.14 8.83
CA PRO A 271 1.65 -6.68 7.56
C PRO A 271 2.90 -5.82 7.75
N SER A 272 3.17 -5.34 8.96
CA SER A 272 4.40 -4.62 9.35
C SER A 272 5.55 -5.55 9.76
N ASP A 273 5.39 -6.87 9.67
CA ASP A 273 6.29 -7.89 10.18
C ASP A 273 6.42 -7.92 11.72
N ASP A 274 5.57 -7.17 12.44
CA ASP A 274 5.51 -7.16 13.90
C ASP A 274 4.54 -8.25 14.42
N ALA A 275 4.91 -8.89 15.52
CA ALA A 275 4.09 -9.91 16.17
C ALA A 275 2.72 -9.32 16.62
N THR A 276 1.66 -10.07 16.38
CA THR A 276 0.33 -9.74 16.88
C THR A 276 0.26 -9.91 18.40
N THR A 277 -0.53 -9.08 19.07
CA THR A 277 -0.83 -9.24 20.50
C THR A 277 -1.97 -10.22 20.71
N PHE A 278 -3.07 -10.04 19.97
CA PHE A 278 -4.15 -11.02 19.84
C PHE A 278 -4.13 -11.55 18.42
N GLN A 279 -4.04 -12.87 18.27
CA GLN A 279 -3.62 -13.45 17.01
C GLN A 279 -4.69 -13.45 15.89
N PHE A 280 -5.94 -13.11 16.17
CA PHE A 280 -6.92 -12.91 15.12
C PHE A 280 -6.87 -11.46 14.63
N LEU A 281 -6.03 -11.19 13.65
CA LEU A 281 -5.89 -9.90 12.99
C LEU A 281 -7.10 -9.68 12.06
N ILE A 282 -7.97 -8.74 12.42
CA ILE A 282 -9.28 -8.57 11.78
C ILE A 282 -9.17 -8.11 10.32
N PRO A 283 -8.40 -7.07 9.94
CA PRO A 283 -8.32 -6.67 8.53
C PRO A 283 -7.77 -7.79 7.65
N SER A 284 -6.80 -8.58 8.12
CA SER A 284 -6.29 -9.72 7.35
C SER A 284 -7.30 -10.86 7.22
N ASN A 285 -8.17 -11.08 8.21
CA ASN A 285 -9.27 -12.04 8.10
C ASN A 285 -10.32 -11.61 7.08
N PHE A 286 -10.67 -10.32 6.99
CA PHE A 286 -11.51 -9.79 5.90
C PHE A 286 -10.86 -10.01 4.54
N PHE A 287 -9.58 -9.75 4.42
CA PHE A 287 -8.83 -9.96 3.18
C PHE A 287 -8.75 -11.43 2.78
N ALA A 288 -8.70 -12.37 3.75
CA ALA A 288 -8.80 -13.80 3.48
C ALA A 288 -10.16 -14.16 2.87
N VAL A 289 -11.27 -13.63 3.41
CA VAL A 289 -12.62 -13.86 2.88
C VAL A 289 -12.73 -13.41 1.43
N SER A 290 -12.36 -12.16 1.13
CA SER A 290 -12.45 -11.62 -0.24
C SER A 290 -11.51 -12.36 -1.21
N SER A 291 -10.34 -12.80 -0.75
CA SER A 291 -9.38 -13.57 -1.55
C SER A 291 -9.87 -14.99 -1.86
N LEU A 292 -10.47 -15.67 -0.90
CA LEU A 292 -11.05 -17.00 -1.08
C LEU A 292 -12.23 -16.99 -2.06
N HIS A 293 -13.08 -15.96 -2.03
CA HIS A 293 -14.16 -15.81 -3.02
C HIS A 293 -13.59 -15.60 -4.44
N LYS A 294 -12.54 -14.80 -4.60
CA LYS A 294 -11.84 -14.62 -5.89
C LYS A 294 -11.24 -15.95 -6.39
N ALA A 295 -10.63 -16.72 -5.50
CA ALA A 295 -10.10 -18.05 -5.82
C ALA A 295 -11.22 -19.02 -6.26
N ALA A 296 -12.36 -19.04 -5.56
CA ALA A 296 -13.51 -19.86 -5.92
C ALA A 296 -14.07 -19.53 -7.31
N GLU A 297 -14.13 -18.24 -7.67
CA GLU A 297 -14.53 -17.81 -9.00
C GLU A 297 -13.58 -18.33 -10.08
N ILE A 298 -12.26 -18.21 -9.90
CA ILE A 298 -11.26 -18.73 -10.83
C ILE A 298 -11.39 -20.26 -10.96
N LEU A 299 -11.47 -20.97 -9.85
CA LEU A 299 -11.57 -22.43 -9.84
C LEU A 299 -12.82 -22.93 -10.57
N THR A 300 -13.92 -22.21 -10.47
CA THR A 300 -15.17 -22.52 -11.18
C THR A 300 -15.05 -22.21 -12.66
N ALA A 301 -14.66 -20.98 -13.00
CA ALA A 301 -14.72 -20.47 -14.37
C ALA A 301 -13.58 -21.00 -15.27
N VAL A 302 -12.39 -21.23 -14.71
CA VAL A 302 -11.19 -21.59 -15.47
C VAL A 302 -10.80 -23.05 -15.29
N ASN A 303 -10.67 -23.48 -14.04
CA ASN A 303 -10.15 -24.82 -13.76
C ASN A 303 -11.23 -25.92 -13.78
N HIS A 304 -12.50 -25.56 -13.72
CA HIS A 304 -13.63 -26.49 -13.62
C HIS A 304 -13.48 -27.46 -12.43
N ARG A 305 -13.05 -26.92 -11.29
CA ARG A 305 -12.80 -27.62 -10.01
C ARG A 305 -13.82 -27.16 -8.95
N PRO A 306 -15.12 -27.58 -9.11
CA PRO A 306 -16.16 -27.21 -8.15
C PRO A 306 -15.84 -27.68 -6.72
N ASP A 307 -15.14 -28.81 -6.56
CA ASP A 307 -14.69 -29.34 -5.29
C ASP A 307 -13.83 -28.32 -4.50
N LEU A 308 -12.80 -27.77 -5.13
CA LEU A 308 -11.94 -26.76 -4.52
C LEU A 308 -12.65 -25.40 -4.39
N ALA A 309 -13.51 -25.04 -5.33
CA ALA A 309 -14.31 -23.80 -5.26
C ALA A 309 -15.28 -23.81 -4.09
N ASP A 310 -15.96 -24.93 -3.87
CA ASP A 310 -16.86 -25.13 -2.72
C ASP A 310 -16.07 -25.08 -1.40
N GLU A 311 -14.89 -25.65 -1.36
CA GLU A 311 -14.00 -25.60 -0.20
C GLU A 311 -13.55 -24.18 0.15
N CYS A 312 -13.14 -23.39 -0.85
CA CYS A 312 -12.81 -21.96 -0.69
C CYS A 312 -14.03 -21.18 -0.18
N THR A 313 -15.19 -21.40 -0.77
CA THR A 313 -16.45 -20.72 -0.40
C THR A 313 -16.88 -21.09 1.01
N ALA A 314 -16.80 -22.36 1.39
CA ALA A 314 -17.16 -22.82 2.73
C ALA A 314 -16.27 -22.18 3.80
N LEU A 315 -14.94 -22.14 3.57
CA LEU A 315 -14.00 -21.50 4.49
C LEU A 315 -14.24 -19.98 4.56
N ALA A 316 -14.45 -19.31 3.43
CA ALA A 316 -14.76 -17.89 3.39
C ALA A 316 -16.03 -17.57 4.21
N ASN A 317 -17.12 -18.32 4.01
CA ASN A 317 -18.36 -18.14 4.74
C ASN A 317 -18.22 -18.39 6.26
N GLU A 318 -17.40 -19.34 6.65
CA GLU A 318 -17.11 -19.59 8.06
C GLU A 318 -16.37 -18.42 8.70
N VAL A 319 -15.31 -17.92 8.06
CA VAL A 319 -14.53 -16.77 8.55
C VAL A 319 -15.41 -15.52 8.59
N GLU A 320 -16.23 -15.28 7.56
CA GLU A 320 -17.16 -14.15 7.52
C GLU A 320 -18.19 -14.21 8.67
N ALA A 321 -18.74 -15.38 8.96
CA ALA A 321 -19.65 -15.56 10.09
C ALA A 321 -18.95 -15.27 11.44
N ALA A 322 -17.71 -15.68 11.58
CA ALA A 322 -16.90 -15.38 12.76
C ALA A 322 -16.57 -13.88 12.88
N LEU A 323 -16.22 -13.21 11.77
CA LEU A 323 -16.01 -11.76 11.73
C LEU A 323 -17.25 -10.99 12.19
N LYS A 324 -18.43 -11.33 11.67
CA LYS A 324 -19.70 -10.70 12.09
C LYS A 324 -19.94 -10.80 13.60
N LYS A 325 -19.47 -11.87 14.23
CA LYS A 325 -19.70 -12.13 15.66
C LYS A 325 -18.63 -11.55 16.57
N TYR A 326 -17.36 -11.55 16.16
CA TYR A 326 -16.23 -11.31 17.05
C TYR A 326 -15.43 -10.04 16.70
N ALA A 327 -15.57 -9.47 15.49
CA ALA A 327 -14.76 -8.36 15.07
C ALA A 327 -15.25 -6.98 15.56
N VAL A 328 -16.51 -6.87 16.01
CA VAL A 328 -17.13 -5.59 16.33
C VAL A 328 -17.05 -5.30 17.82
N TYR A 329 -16.57 -4.09 18.14
CA TYR A 329 -16.57 -3.53 19.48
C TYR A 329 -17.46 -2.29 19.55
N ASN A 330 -18.29 -2.18 20.59
CA ASN A 330 -19.13 -1.01 20.83
C ASN A 330 -18.34 0.07 21.59
N HIS A 331 -17.69 0.95 20.84
CA HIS A 331 -16.91 2.03 21.42
C HIS A 331 -17.81 3.13 22.00
N PRO A 332 -17.55 3.64 23.20
CA PRO A 332 -18.44 4.61 23.87
C PRO A 332 -18.59 5.95 23.11
N GLU A 333 -17.56 6.35 22.33
CA GLU A 333 -17.57 7.61 21.58
C GLU A 333 -17.98 7.42 20.12
N PHE A 334 -17.46 6.37 19.46
CA PHE A 334 -17.63 6.16 18.02
C PHE A 334 -18.79 5.22 17.64
N GLY A 335 -19.39 4.53 18.63
CA GLY A 335 -20.38 3.47 18.39
C GLY A 335 -19.70 2.15 17.95
N PRO A 336 -20.40 1.29 17.20
CA PRO A 336 -19.84 0.03 16.71
C PRO A 336 -18.66 0.31 15.78
N ILE A 337 -17.48 -0.26 16.09
CA ILE A 337 -16.25 -0.20 15.28
C ILE A 337 -15.66 -1.60 15.10
N TYR A 338 -14.89 -1.82 14.07
CA TYR A 338 -14.05 -3.01 13.95
C TYR A 338 -12.84 -2.89 14.89
N ALA A 339 -12.55 -3.95 15.66
CA ALA A 339 -11.30 -4.08 16.40
C ALA A 339 -10.16 -4.42 15.42
N PHE A 340 -8.93 -4.08 15.78
CA PHE A 340 -7.75 -4.43 14.98
C PHE A 340 -7.37 -5.90 15.17
N GLU A 341 -7.32 -6.35 16.43
CA GLU A 341 -7.04 -7.74 16.80
C GLU A 341 -8.05 -8.23 17.85
N VAL A 342 -8.37 -9.52 17.81
CA VAL A 342 -9.16 -10.20 18.85
C VAL A 342 -8.54 -11.56 19.19
N ASP A 343 -8.92 -12.15 20.33
CA ASP A 343 -8.42 -13.45 20.79
C ASP A 343 -9.47 -14.57 20.83
N GLY A 344 -10.74 -14.23 20.55
CA GLY A 344 -11.89 -15.16 20.66
C GLY A 344 -12.37 -15.41 22.09
N PHE A 345 -11.68 -14.93 23.13
CA PHE A 345 -12.13 -14.96 24.52
C PHE A 345 -12.96 -13.73 24.91
N GLY A 346 -13.06 -12.75 24.02
CA GLY A 346 -13.79 -11.51 24.25
C GLY A 346 -12.89 -10.28 24.44
N ASN A 347 -11.57 -10.41 24.28
CA ASN A 347 -10.67 -9.27 24.30
C ASN A 347 -10.50 -8.67 22.91
N HIS A 348 -10.37 -7.32 22.87
CA HIS A 348 -10.26 -6.54 21.66
C HIS A 348 -9.07 -5.58 21.77
N MET A 349 -8.25 -5.50 20.73
CA MET A 349 -7.22 -4.47 20.58
C MET A 349 -7.78 -3.35 19.71
N LEU A 350 -7.81 -2.15 20.27
CA LEU A 350 -8.35 -0.95 19.61
C LEU A 350 -7.21 -0.06 19.15
N MET A 351 -6.79 -0.23 17.92
CA MET A 351 -5.76 0.55 17.22
C MET A 351 -5.96 0.40 15.71
N ASP A 352 -5.11 1.03 14.94
CA ASP A 352 -4.80 0.65 13.55
C ASP A 352 -3.29 0.79 13.33
N ASP A 353 -2.76 0.03 12.37
CA ASP A 353 -1.40 0.10 11.85
C ASP A 353 -1.47 0.57 10.40
N ALA A 354 -0.51 1.38 9.96
CA ALA A 354 -0.51 1.92 8.61
C ALA A 354 -0.31 0.88 7.50
N ASN A 355 0.30 -0.26 7.83
CA ASN A 355 0.60 -1.29 6.84
C ASN A 355 -0.67 -2.01 6.38
N VAL A 356 -0.81 -2.18 5.07
CA VAL A 356 -2.01 -2.76 4.44
C VAL A 356 -1.86 -4.28 4.30
N PRO A 357 -2.84 -5.06 4.78
CA PRO A 357 -4.20 -4.71 5.24
C PRO A 357 -4.24 -4.02 6.60
N SER A 358 -5.00 -2.93 6.66
CA SER A 358 -5.31 -2.16 7.87
C SER A 358 -6.83 -1.94 7.96
N LEU A 359 -7.33 -1.50 9.11
CA LEU A 359 -8.74 -1.16 9.24
C LEU A 359 -9.15 -0.03 8.27
N LEU A 360 -8.28 0.96 8.11
CA LEU A 360 -8.52 2.06 7.17
C LEU A 360 -8.57 1.60 5.71
N ALA A 361 -7.78 0.59 5.35
CA ALA A 361 -7.61 0.13 3.97
C ALA A 361 -8.68 -0.88 3.50
N MET A 362 -9.57 -1.36 4.36
CA MET A 362 -10.51 -2.43 4.00
C MET A 362 -11.31 -2.17 2.71
N PRO A 363 -11.87 -0.97 2.43
CA PRO A 363 -12.53 -0.71 1.15
C PRO A 363 -11.59 -0.71 -0.06
N TYR A 364 -10.33 -0.30 0.11
CA TYR A 364 -9.33 -0.33 -0.96
C TYR A 364 -9.02 -1.76 -1.41
N LEU A 365 -9.04 -2.72 -0.49
CA LEU A 365 -8.86 -4.14 -0.79
C LEU A 365 -10.14 -4.80 -1.34
N GLY A 366 -11.28 -4.12 -1.21
CA GLY A 366 -12.60 -4.66 -1.59
C GLY A 366 -13.19 -5.61 -0.54
N ASP A 367 -12.80 -5.43 0.72
CA ASP A 367 -13.17 -6.30 1.84
C ASP A 367 -14.50 -5.86 2.49
N VAL A 368 -14.76 -4.56 2.50
CA VAL A 368 -16.01 -3.97 3.00
C VAL A 368 -16.48 -2.83 2.09
N ASP A 369 -17.78 -2.55 2.11
CA ASP A 369 -18.33 -1.37 1.42
C ASP A 369 -17.86 -0.09 2.13
N ILE A 370 -17.45 0.92 1.34
CA ILE A 370 -17.00 2.21 1.86
C ILE A 370 -18.10 2.92 2.68
N ASN A 371 -19.37 2.64 2.42
CA ASN A 371 -20.50 3.19 3.11
C ASN A 371 -21.00 2.32 4.29
N ASP A 372 -20.32 1.21 4.59
CA ASP A 372 -20.65 0.38 5.76
C ASP A 372 -20.60 1.24 7.03
N PRO A 373 -21.69 1.29 7.85
CA PRO A 373 -21.74 2.16 9.02
C PRO A 373 -20.68 1.83 10.08
N ILE A 374 -20.32 0.55 10.22
CA ILE A 374 -19.29 0.12 11.18
C ILE A 374 -17.91 0.57 10.66
N TYR A 375 -17.67 0.42 9.35
CA TYR A 375 -16.44 0.94 8.73
C TYR A 375 -16.34 2.47 8.86
N GLN A 376 -17.42 3.21 8.63
CA GLN A 376 -17.39 4.67 8.77
C GLN A 376 -17.11 5.12 10.21
N ASN A 377 -17.63 4.41 11.21
CA ASN A 377 -17.28 4.62 12.61
C ASN A 377 -15.79 4.28 12.87
N THR A 378 -15.34 3.15 12.34
CA THR A 378 -13.93 2.69 12.45
C THR A 378 -12.99 3.71 11.81
N ARG A 379 -13.32 4.22 10.63
CA ARG A 379 -12.54 5.24 9.91
C ARG A 379 -12.37 6.52 10.75
N ARG A 380 -13.42 6.96 11.46
CA ARG A 380 -13.31 8.10 12.39
C ARG A 380 -12.47 7.77 13.62
N PHE A 381 -12.61 6.58 14.17
CA PHE A 381 -11.83 6.10 15.31
C PHE A 381 -10.34 6.05 14.97
N VAL A 382 -9.95 5.38 13.89
CA VAL A 382 -8.52 5.19 13.55
C VAL A 382 -7.81 6.50 13.20
N TRP A 383 -8.57 7.51 12.72
CA TRP A 383 -8.06 8.86 12.43
C TRP A 383 -8.31 9.85 13.58
N SER A 384 -8.16 9.38 14.80
CA SER A 384 -8.32 10.17 16.04
C SER A 384 -7.29 9.77 17.07
N THR A 385 -7.16 10.57 18.14
CA THR A 385 -6.27 10.28 19.27
C THR A 385 -6.70 9.06 20.11
N SER A 386 -7.86 8.48 19.83
CA SER A 386 -8.29 7.20 20.40
C SER A 386 -7.55 6.00 19.79
N ASN A 387 -6.95 6.17 18.60
CA ASN A 387 -5.94 5.26 18.06
C ASN A 387 -4.55 5.67 18.59
N PRO A 388 -3.85 4.82 19.38
CA PRO A 388 -2.55 5.16 19.97
C PRO A 388 -1.44 5.43 18.95
N TYR A 389 -1.64 5.03 17.68
CA TYR A 389 -0.68 5.25 16.62
C TYR A 389 -1.13 6.31 15.61
N PHE A 390 -2.16 7.08 15.92
CA PHE A 390 -2.46 8.31 15.21
C PHE A 390 -1.61 9.44 15.75
N PHE A 391 -0.84 10.07 14.88
CA PHE A 391 0.05 11.17 15.22
C PHE A 391 -0.35 12.44 14.49
N ARG A 392 -0.23 13.57 15.17
CA ARG A 392 -0.48 14.90 14.63
C ARG A 392 0.64 15.83 15.03
N GLY A 393 1.18 16.57 14.07
CA GLY A 393 2.26 17.52 14.28
C GLY A 393 2.26 18.65 13.26
N THR A 394 3.35 19.40 13.20
CA THR A 394 3.48 20.57 12.33
C THR A 394 3.68 20.22 10.87
N ALA A 395 4.19 19.03 10.56
CA ALA A 395 4.37 18.56 9.19
C ALA A 395 3.12 17.87 8.61
N GLY A 396 2.29 17.26 9.47
CA GLY A 396 1.08 16.58 9.04
C GLY A 396 0.46 15.73 10.15
N GLU A 397 -0.59 14.99 9.78
CA GLU A 397 -1.20 13.98 10.63
C GLU A 397 -1.41 12.68 9.88
N GLY A 398 -1.40 11.56 10.58
CA GLY A 398 -1.60 10.24 9.99
C GLY A 398 -1.35 9.11 10.98
N ILE A 399 -1.52 7.89 10.48
CA ILE A 399 -1.31 6.68 11.25
C ILE A 399 0.13 6.19 11.03
N GLY A 400 0.77 5.77 12.11
CA GLY A 400 2.05 5.07 12.12
C GLY A 400 1.88 3.61 12.47
N GLY A 401 2.68 3.14 13.43
CA GLY A 401 2.62 1.78 13.93
C GLY A 401 3.76 1.54 14.94
N PRO A 402 3.71 0.42 15.66
CA PRO A 402 4.78 0.08 16.60
C PRO A 402 6.10 -0.26 15.89
N HIS A 403 6.06 -0.62 14.61
CA HIS A 403 7.22 -1.03 13.83
C HIS A 403 8.34 0.03 13.83
N ILE A 404 8.00 1.28 13.55
CA ILE A 404 8.95 2.41 13.53
C ILE A 404 8.93 3.20 14.85
N GLY A 405 7.87 3.06 15.65
CA GLY A 405 7.70 3.73 16.92
C GLY A 405 6.88 5.02 16.87
N TYR A 406 6.93 5.77 17.96
CA TYR A 406 6.09 6.95 18.14
C TYR A 406 6.51 8.12 17.26
N ASP A 407 5.53 8.97 16.95
CA ASP A 407 5.68 10.22 16.19
C ASP A 407 6.09 10.05 14.72
N MET A 408 6.15 8.82 14.24
CA MET A 408 6.47 8.49 12.84
C MET A 408 5.18 8.15 12.08
N ILE A 409 4.84 8.98 11.10
CA ILE A 409 3.68 8.82 10.22
C ILE A 409 4.10 8.06 8.97
N TRP A 410 3.32 7.07 8.56
CA TRP A 410 3.50 6.40 7.29
C TRP A 410 2.70 7.11 6.19
N PRO A 411 3.32 7.56 5.10
CA PRO A 411 2.62 8.11 3.93
C PRO A 411 1.50 7.19 3.43
N MET A 412 1.68 5.88 3.57
CA MET A 412 0.68 4.86 3.22
C MET A 412 -0.67 5.11 3.89
N SER A 413 -0.70 5.52 5.15
CA SER A 413 -1.96 5.82 5.86
C SER A 413 -2.68 7.02 5.26
N ILE A 414 -1.93 8.05 4.83
CA ILE A 414 -2.49 9.24 4.17
C ILE A 414 -3.02 8.87 2.76
N MET A 415 -2.30 7.99 2.05
CA MET A 415 -2.78 7.46 0.77
C MET A 415 -4.06 6.64 0.95
N MET A 416 -4.13 5.75 1.95
CA MET A 416 -5.34 4.97 2.25
C MET A 416 -6.51 5.87 2.64
N LYS A 417 -6.26 6.96 3.38
CA LYS A 417 -7.28 7.96 3.67
C LYS A 417 -7.85 8.57 2.39
N ALA A 418 -7.01 8.91 1.41
CA ALA A 418 -7.45 9.42 0.12
C ALA A 418 -8.17 8.35 -0.72
N PHE A 419 -7.65 7.11 -0.79
CA PHE A 419 -8.29 6.00 -1.52
C PHE A 419 -9.69 5.67 -1.02
N THR A 420 -9.94 5.86 0.27
CA THR A 420 -11.20 5.56 0.95
C THR A 420 -12.03 6.81 1.26
N SER A 421 -11.75 7.92 0.60
CA SER A 421 -12.50 9.17 0.72
C SER A 421 -13.43 9.40 -0.47
N GLN A 422 -14.60 9.96 -0.19
CA GLN A 422 -15.54 10.50 -1.17
C GLN A 422 -15.59 12.04 -1.13
N ASP A 423 -14.81 12.65 -0.24
CA ASP A 423 -14.72 14.10 -0.05
C ASP A 423 -13.50 14.66 -0.78
N ASP A 424 -13.73 15.52 -1.75
CA ASP A 424 -12.69 16.15 -2.57
C ASP A 424 -11.72 17.02 -1.76
N GLU A 425 -12.18 17.70 -0.71
CA GLU A 425 -11.31 18.51 0.14
C GLU A 425 -10.42 17.63 1.02
N GLU A 426 -10.93 16.50 1.50
CA GLU A 426 -10.11 15.51 2.20
C GLU A 426 -9.04 14.90 1.28
N ILE A 427 -9.41 14.51 0.05
CA ILE A 427 -8.47 13.99 -0.95
C ILE A 427 -7.39 15.03 -1.25
N LYS A 428 -7.77 16.28 -1.46
CA LYS A 428 -6.87 17.39 -1.73
C LYS A 428 -5.88 17.61 -0.58
N TRP A 429 -6.38 17.60 0.66
CA TRP A 429 -5.54 17.68 1.84
C TRP A 429 -4.52 16.53 1.91
N CYS A 430 -4.94 15.30 1.62
CA CYS A 430 -4.05 14.14 1.60
C CYS A 430 -2.92 14.32 0.56
N ILE A 431 -3.27 14.67 -0.69
CA ILE A 431 -2.27 14.87 -1.74
C ILE A 431 -1.29 15.99 -1.38
N LYS A 432 -1.82 17.12 -0.89
CA LYS A 432 -0.98 18.24 -0.46
C LYS A 432 -0.02 17.82 0.65
N THR A 433 -0.48 17.09 1.66
CA THR A 433 0.35 16.59 2.75
C THR A 433 1.45 15.66 2.24
N LEU A 434 1.13 14.72 1.33
CA LEU A 434 2.12 13.85 0.70
C LEU A 434 3.17 14.63 -0.09
N MET A 435 2.75 15.68 -0.80
CA MET A 435 3.68 16.56 -1.52
C MET A 435 4.59 17.35 -0.56
N ASP A 436 4.06 17.83 0.56
CA ASP A 436 4.80 18.67 1.50
C ASP A 436 5.77 17.85 2.38
N THR A 437 5.59 16.52 2.45
CA THR A 437 6.37 15.62 3.32
C THR A 437 7.36 14.71 2.58
N ASP A 438 7.59 14.94 1.28
CA ASP A 438 8.57 14.20 0.46
C ASP A 438 10.04 14.52 0.79
N ALA A 439 10.30 15.40 1.75
CA ALA A 439 11.64 15.90 2.12
C ALA A 439 12.45 16.47 0.94
N GLY A 440 11.81 16.89 -0.15
CA GLY A 440 12.44 17.39 -1.36
C GLY A 440 13.09 16.33 -2.23
N THR A 441 12.85 15.05 -1.96
CA THR A 441 13.42 13.91 -2.68
C THR A 441 12.63 13.55 -3.95
N GLY A 442 11.34 13.92 -4.00
CA GLY A 442 10.42 13.50 -5.06
C GLY A 442 9.98 12.05 -4.96
N PHE A 443 10.21 11.41 -3.81
CA PHE A 443 9.81 10.04 -3.50
C PHE A 443 9.05 9.96 -2.19
N MET A 444 8.28 8.90 -2.01
CA MET A 444 7.71 8.51 -0.73
C MET A 444 8.72 7.68 0.06
N HIS A 445 8.74 7.89 1.37
CA HIS A 445 9.56 7.14 2.31
C HIS A 445 8.70 6.16 3.11
N GLU A 446 9.31 5.24 3.85
CA GLU A 446 8.55 4.33 4.72
C GLU A 446 7.75 5.11 5.75
N SER A 447 8.39 6.03 6.47
CA SER A 447 7.74 6.92 7.42
C SER A 447 8.46 8.26 7.53
N PHE A 448 7.77 9.29 8.04
CA PHE A 448 8.34 10.59 8.35
C PHE A 448 7.89 11.07 9.75
N HIS A 449 8.72 11.88 10.41
CA HIS A 449 8.38 12.41 11.73
C HIS A 449 7.33 13.51 11.60
N LYS A 450 6.28 13.46 12.44
CA LYS A 450 5.10 14.33 12.41
C LYS A 450 5.41 15.85 12.44
N ASP A 451 6.58 16.25 12.95
CA ASP A 451 7.00 17.66 13.05
C ASP A 451 8.17 18.00 12.11
N ASN A 452 8.83 17.03 11.50
CA ASN A 452 9.98 17.25 10.63
C ASN A 452 10.07 16.19 9.54
N PRO A 453 9.61 16.45 8.32
CA PRO A 453 9.62 15.48 7.22
C PRO A 453 11.03 15.11 6.76
N ALA A 454 12.07 15.91 7.06
CA ALA A 454 13.46 15.52 6.76
C ALA A 454 13.98 14.39 7.66
N LYS A 455 13.28 14.08 8.76
CA LYS A 455 13.53 12.90 9.58
C LYS A 455 12.62 11.77 9.12
N PHE A 456 13.09 10.98 8.17
CA PHE A 456 12.35 9.86 7.60
C PHE A 456 13.13 8.56 7.71
N THR A 457 12.44 7.43 7.54
CA THR A 457 13.02 6.09 7.46
C THR A 457 12.97 5.58 6.02
N ARG A 458 13.88 4.68 5.68
CA ARG A 458 14.04 4.02 4.37
C ARG A 458 13.88 4.99 3.19
N PRO A 459 14.97 5.56 2.67
CA PRO A 459 14.93 6.48 1.53
C PRO A 459 14.40 5.82 0.24
N TRP A 460 14.38 4.50 0.19
CA TRP A 460 13.89 3.73 -0.93
C TRP A 460 12.98 2.57 -0.45
N PHE A 461 11.69 2.82 -0.47
CA PHE A 461 10.64 1.84 -0.21
C PHE A 461 9.68 1.82 -1.41
N ALA A 462 9.83 0.82 -2.30
CA ALA A 462 9.20 0.83 -3.61
C ALA A 462 7.68 0.76 -3.56
N TRP A 463 7.11 0.04 -2.60
CA TRP A 463 5.66 -0.04 -2.44
C TRP A 463 5.00 1.33 -2.27
N GLN A 464 5.49 2.16 -1.36
CA GLN A 464 4.88 3.48 -1.15
C GLN A 464 5.03 4.40 -2.35
N ASN A 465 6.15 4.32 -3.08
CA ASN A 465 6.30 5.06 -4.32
C ASN A 465 5.23 4.66 -5.34
N THR A 466 5.10 3.36 -5.59
CA THR A 466 4.11 2.85 -6.55
C THR A 466 2.68 3.14 -6.11
N LEU A 467 2.38 3.03 -4.80
CA LEU A 467 1.08 3.34 -4.23
C LEU A 467 0.69 4.82 -4.41
N PHE A 468 1.66 5.75 -4.27
CA PHE A 468 1.43 7.16 -4.60
C PHE A 468 1.10 7.33 -6.08
N GLY A 469 1.85 6.66 -6.96
CA GLY A 469 1.57 6.66 -8.38
C GLY A 469 0.18 6.11 -8.71
N GLU A 470 -0.24 5.01 -8.05
CA GLU A 470 -1.58 4.44 -8.17
C GLU A 470 -2.68 5.43 -7.78
N LEU A 471 -2.49 6.15 -6.68
CA LEU A 471 -3.45 7.14 -6.21
C LEU A 471 -3.65 8.26 -7.23
N ILE A 472 -2.57 8.81 -7.79
CA ILE A 472 -2.66 9.85 -8.82
C ILE A 472 -3.31 9.31 -10.10
N LEU A 473 -2.92 8.11 -10.54
CA LEU A 473 -3.51 7.46 -11.72
C LEU A 473 -5.02 7.25 -11.54
N LYS A 474 -5.45 6.75 -10.38
CA LYS A 474 -6.86 6.57 -10.02
C LYS A 474 -7.63 7.89 -10.12
N LEU A 475 -7.13 8.94 -9.48
CA LEU A 475 -7.80 10.25 -9.46
C LEU A 475 -7.92 10.86 -10.86
N VAL A 476 -6.89 10.72 -11.69
CA VAL A 476 -6.94 11.15 -13.11
C VAL A 476 -7.98 10.34 -13.90
N ASN A 477 -8.03 9.04 -13.73
CA ASN A 477 -8.97 8.15 -14.42
C ASN A 477 -10.43 8.37 -13.94
N GLU A 478 -10.63 8.85 -12.71
CA GLU A 478 -11.94 9.29 -12.18
C GLU A 478 -12.34 10.72 -12.58
N GLY A 479 -11.53 11.38 -13.41
CA GLY A 479 -11.82 12.74 -13.90
C GLY A 479 -11.50 13.85 -12.91
N LYS A 480 -10.75 13.57 -11.82
CA LYS A 480 -10.41 14.56 -10.77
C LYS A 480 -9.16 15.40 -11.11
N VAL A 481 -8.89 15.63 -12.39
CA VAL A 481 -7.73 16.43 -12.85
C VAL A 481 -7.80 17.87 -12.34
N GLU A 482 -8.98 18.49 -12.32
CA GLU A 482 -9.16 19.86 -11.82
C GLU A 482 -8.83 19.95 -10.32
N LEU A 483 -9.21 18.94 -9.53
CA LEU A 483 -8.83 18.84 -8.12
C LEU A 483 -7.31 18.83 -7.97
N LEU A 484 -6.60 17.97 -8.71
CA LEU A 484 -5.15 17.88 -8.70
C LEU A 484 -4.45 19.17 -9.14
N ASN A 485 -5.04 19.91 -10.06
CA ASN A 485 -4.52 21.17 -10.56
C ASN A 485 -4.85 22.37 -9.65
N SER A 486 -5.72 22.20 -8.66
CA SER A 486 -6.06 23.23 -7.67
C SER A 486 -5.14 23.20 -6.41
N LEU A 487 -4.14 22.29 -6.36
CA LEU A 487 -3.16 22.13 -5.27
C LEU A 487 -2.13 23.25 -5.20
#